data_9ff3fd3ee0a8a550a2005e3cf6e7ae15
#
_entry.id   9ff3fd3ee0a8a550a2005e3cf6e7ae15
#
_cell.length_a   1.000
_cell.length_b   1.000
_cell.length_c   1.000
_cell.angle_alpha   90.00
_cell.angle_beta   90.00
_cell.angle_gamma   90.00
#
_symmetry.space_group_name_H-M   'P 1'
#
loop_
_entity.id
_entity.type
_entity.pdbx_description
1 polymer ?
#
loop_
_entity_poly.entity_id
_entity_poly.type
_entity_poly.pdbx_seq_one_letter_code
_entity_poly.pdbx_strand_id
1 'polypeptide(L)'
;MNNILDKLSSKSDTFPDKIAFAFIKKGKKKKTDIISFRELDQKSDRAARYLSNRGFKDGLVTLVLARPSTDFVVLMYAMLKTGAVPLLLPPLEIRKRDGRAQLRKILNRARPEGVIGSGGLLAIRRILRLGPRKLRTINIRNLKKFHSNSNNESDFILKKGIDWTDVPAFVRYTTGSTGPPKGVIYSHGMLHSLLRTLESEGITSDDVFFGRSGTLIVHPLIGISSVSIIAKPTHITGQEIVEIISNWGATASFLSPPSAIHLANYLESHAESHHQLPPMLKSLRRIYVGGETISANFVSTIESHLSEERPSGGGFHLVYGATEGFPLCHAQASTIIETHPQTESGMGVCLGEPVDGIRIRVLSFEDTIEQFDPSIATEVSGTGPGSIGEISVMGPAVYSCLIGHDEIEFGGPKTTAHDSLDGTNWHRTGDLGYLDEDGRVWIVGRKAHRVRTKDGSTLHTKQTEEIFNHGLGIRTALVEGPDNDWPVILVEGDNSPWNEIEKRLKEESKRACRLLGYDGEFTFQQYEGVFPVDAGHEAKIEREKLSNWAKQRLHENRSN
;
A
#
# COMPACT_ATOMS: atom_id res chain seq x y z
N MET A 1 -23.64 -11.34 -8.30
CA MET A 1 -22.69 -10.49 -9.05
C MET A 1 -22.07 -11.31 -10.17
N ASN A 2 -21.90 -10.76 -11.38
CA ASN A 2 -21.30 -11.50 -12.51
C ASN A 2 -19.78 -11.67 -12.30
N ASN A 3 -19.19 -12.63 -13.01
CA ASN A 3 -17.75 -12.81 -12.95
C ASN A 3 -17.03 -11.57 -13.51
N ILE A 4 -16.06 -11.05 -12.76
CA ILE A 4 -15.26 -9.89 -13.16
C ILE A 4 -14.50 -10.12 -14.48
N LEU A 5 -14.23 -11.37 -14.83
CA LEU A 5 -13.47 -11.76 -16.02
C LEU A 5 -14.24 -11.61 -17.34
N ASP A 6 -15.59 -11.59 -17.29
CA ASP A 6 -16.43 -11.32 -18.47
C ASP A 6 -16.07 -9.93 -19.06
N LYS A 7 -15.63 -9.00 -18.20
CA LYS A 7 -15.17 -7.68 -18.62
C LYS A 7 -13.88 -7.74 -19.46
N LEU A 8 -12.95 -8.68 -19.17
CA LEU A 8 -11.71 -8.81 -19.94
C LEU A 8 -11.98 -9.20 -21.39
N SER A 9 -12.77 -10.26 -21.62
CA SER A 9 -13.14 -10.68 -22.98
C SER A 9 -13.82 -9.55 -23.74
N SER A 10 -14.80 -8.86 -23.12
CA SER A 10 -15.45 -7.70 -23.74
C SER A 10 -14.46 -6.59 -24.13
N LYS A 11 -13.45 -6.31 -23.29
CA LYS A 11 -12.42 -5.31 -23.62
C LYS A 11 -11.42 -5.82 -24.66
N SER A 12 -11.14 -7.12 -24.69
CA SER A 12 -10.35 -7.75 -25.73
C SER A 12 -11.00 -7.62 -27.12
N ASP A 13 -12.33 -7.74 -27.19
CA ASP A 13 -13.08 -7.55 -28.43
C ASP A 13 -13.14 -6.07 -28.85
N THR A 14 -13.32 -5.17 -27.88
CA THR A 14 -13.45 -3.72 -28.14
C THR A 14 -12.10 -3.08 -28.50
N PHE A 15 -11.01 -3.46 -27.84
CA PHE A 15 -9.69 -2.86 -27.96
C PHE A 15 -8.59 -3.91 -28.23
N PRO A 16 -8.69 -4.76 -29.27
CA PRO A 16 -7.84 -5.93 -29.42
C PRO A 16 -6.35 -5.62 -29.45
N ASP A 17 -5.95 -4.59 -30.18
CA ASP A 17 -4.55 -4.26 -30.41
C ASP A 17 -4.00 -3.19 -29.44
N LYS A 18 -4.88 -2.61 -28.60
CA LYS A 18 -4.46 -1.70 -27.53
C LYS A 18 -3.59 -2.41 -26.53
N ILE A 19 -2.57 -1.72 -26.02
CA ILE A 19 -1.68 -2.25 -24.98
C ILE A 19 -2.45 -2.36 -23.67
N ALA A 20 -2.52 -3.57 -23.09
CA ALA A 20 -3.07 -3.80 -21.76
C ALA A 20 -2.00 -3.54 -20.69
N PHE A 21 -0.78 -4.06 -20.89
CA PHE A 21 0.35 -3.84 -19.98
C PHE A 21 1.66 -3.60 -20.71
N ALA A 22 2.47 -2.69 -20.16
CA ALA A 22 3.86 -2.49 -20.52
C ALA A 22 4.74 -2.50 -19.26
N PHE A 23 5.76 -3.36 -19.22
CA PHE A 23 6.74 -3.46 -18.14
C PHE A 23 8.10 -3.00 -18.60
N ILE A 24 8.56 -1.87 -18.08
CA ILE A 24 9.85 -1.25 -18.40
C ILE A 24 10.90 -1.83 -17.45
N LYS A 25 11.93 -2.48 -17.99
CA LYS A 25 13.07 -2.98 -17.22
C LYS A 25 14.15 -1.91 -17.13
N LYS A 26 14.54 -1.56 -15.91
CA LYS A 26 15.66 -0.64 -15.67
C LYS A 26 16.99 -1.34 -16.03
N GLY A 27 17.87 -0.64 -16.77
CA GLY A 27 19.19 -1.14 -17.15
C GLY A 27 19.77 -0.41 -18.37
N LYS A 28 21.02 -0.74 -18.77
CA LYS A 28 21.75 -0.12 -19.90
C LYS A 28 20.99 -0.19 -21.24
N LYS A 29 20.17 -1.22 -21.43
CA LYS A 29 19.21 -1.31 -22.56
C LYS A 29 17.80 -1.34 -21.95
N LYS A 30 17.08 -0.23 -22.02
CA LYS A 30 15.66 -0.15 -21.64
C LYS A 30 14.89 -1.15 -22.51
N LYS A 31 14.55 -2.32 -21.97
CA LYS A 31 13.72 -3.32 -22.66
C LYS A 31 12.33 -3.27 -22.07
N THR A 32 11.34 -3.01 -22.92
CA THR A 32 9.93 -3.03 -22.54
C THR A 32 9.31 -4.36 -22.94
N ASP A 33 8.56 -4.95 -22.01
CA ASP A 33 7.82 -6.19 -22.19
C ASP A 33 6.33 -5.81 -22.28
N ILE A 34 5.71 -6.01 -23.45
CA ILE A 34 4.39 -5.48 -23.81
C ILE A 34 3.43 -6.62 -24.11
N ILE A 35 2.16 -6.44 -23.75
CA ILE A 35 1.07 -7.35 -24.10
C ILE A 35 -0.20 -6.54 -24.42
N SER A 36 -0.88 -6.88 -25.54
CA SER A 36 -2.16 -6.29 -25.91
C SER A 36 -3.33 -6.93 -25.17
N PHE A 37 -4.53 -6.34 -25.26
CA PHE A 37 -5.75 -6.91 -24.67
C PHE A 37 -6.08 -8.29 -25.28
N ARG A 38 -6.03 -8.42 -26.60
CA ARG A 38 -6.24 -9.69 -27.31
C ARG A 38 -5.23 -10.75 -26.87
N GLU A 39 -3.95 -10.39 -26.81
CA GLU A 39 -2.91 -11.31 -26.40
C GLU A 39 -3.06 -11.74 -24.93
N LEU A 40 -3.44 -10.80 -24.03
CA LEU A 40 -3.67 -11.09 -22.62
C LEU A 40 -4.80 -12.11 -22.44
N ASP A 41 -5.94 -11.87 -23.09
CA ASP A 41 -7.10 -12.75 -23.01
C ASP A 41 -6.78 -14.15 -23.56
N GLN A 42 -6.31 -14.25 -24.81
CA GLN A 42 -5.96 -15.50 -25.45
C GLN A 42 -4.85 -16.27 -24.73
N LYS A 43 -3.79 -15.58 -24.26
CA LYS A 43 -2.69 -16.24 -23.53
C LYS A 43 -3.15 -16.71 -22.16
N SER A 44 -4.02 -15.95 -21.47
CA SER A 44 -4.58 -16.37 -20.19
C SER A 44 -5.54 -17.56 -20.33
N ASP A 45 -6.33 -17.67 -21.41
CA ASP A 45 -7.18 -18.83 -21.68
C ASP A 45 -6.37 -20.09 -21.91
N ARG A 46 -5.33 -20.01 -22.73
CA ARG A 46 -4.42 -21.15 -22.95
C ARG A 46 -3.74 -21.58 -21.66
N ALA A 47 -3.27 -20.61 -20.88
CA ALA A 47 -2.65 -20.88 -19.59
C ALA A 47 -3.65 -21.47 -18.58
N ALA A 48 -4.90 -21.03 -18.57
CA ALA A 48 -5.95 -21.56 -17.71
C ALA A 48 -6.23 -23.05 -18.02
N ARG A 49 -6.37 -23.40 -19.30
CA ARG A 49 -6.52 -24.81 -19.73
C ARG A 49 -5.33 -25.67 -19.29
N TYR A 50 -4.11 -25.16 -19.46
CA TYR A 50 -2.90 -25.86 -19.02
C TYR A 50 -2.86 -26.08 -17.50
N LEU A 51 -3.26 -25.07 -16.71
CA LEU A 51 -3.34 -25.13 -15.25
C LEU A 51 -4.42 -26.11 -14.80
N SER A 52 -5.62 -26.03 -15.36
CA SER A 52 -6.75 -26.89 -15.04
C SER A 52 -6.43 -28.36 -15.27
N ASN A 53 -5.79 -28.70 -16.41
CA ASN A 53 -5.35 -30.07 -16.74
C ASN A 53 -4.30 -30.63 -15.76
N ARG A 54 -3.69 -29.76 -14.93
CA ARG A 54 -2.74 -30.11 -13.85
C ARG A 54 -3.31 -29.99 -12.46
N GLY A 55 -4.63 -29.84 -12.37
CA GLY A 55 -5.37 -29.79 -11.13
C GLY A 55 -5.26 -28.46 -10.38
N PHE A 56 -4.86 -27.36 -11.05
CA PHE A 56 -4.97 -26.01 -10.50
C PHE A 56 -6.36 -25.48 -10.83
N LYS A 57 -7.26 -25.56 -9.86
CA LYS A 57 -8.67 -25.24 -10.02
C LYS A 57 -9.25 -24.71 -8.71
N ASP A 58 -10.56 -24.53 -8.69
CA ASP A 58 -11.33 -23.88 -7.62
C ASP A 58 -10.75 -24.04 -6.21
N GLY A 59 -10.48 -22.91 -5.56
CA GLY A 59 -10.04 -22.82 -4.19
C GLY A 59 -8.58 -23.21 -3.92
N LEU A 60 -7.87 -23.81 -4.92
CA LEU A 60 -6.50 -24.28 -4.71
C LEU A 60 -5.53 -23.11 -4.47
N VAL A 61 -5.06 -22.95 -3.25
CA VAL A 61 -4.11 -21.91 -2.86
C VAL A 61 -2.74 -22.20 -3.46
N THR A 62 -2.25 -21.29 -4.27
CA THR A 62 -1.02 -21.46 -5.05
C THR A 62 -0.03 -20.34 -4.82
N LEU A 63 1.13 -20.67 -4.27
CA LEU A 63 2.24 -19.74 -4.11
C LEU A 63 2.77 -19.27 -5.47
N VAL A 64 2.77 -17.97 -5.71
CA VAL A 64 3.30 -17.34 -6.94
C VAL A 64 4.70 -16.77 -6.68
N LEU A 65 5.71 -17.38 -7.32
CA LEU A 65 7.12 -16.97 -7.26
C LEU A 65 7.55 -16.38 -8.60
N ALA A 66 6.94 -15.26 -9.00
CA ALA A 66 7.22 -14.57 -10.24
C ALA A 66 7.37 -13.06 -10.01
N ARG A 67 8.21 -12.43 -10.82
CA ARG A 67 8.34 -10.97 -10.83
C ARG A 67 7.29 -10.35 -11.74
N PRO A 68 6.88 -9.10 -11.52
CA PRO A 68 6.01 -8.37 -12.44
C PRO A 68 6.54 -8.44 -13.88
N SER A 69 5.71 -8.88 -14.80
CA SER A 69 6.01 -9.09 -16.23
C SER A 69 4.73 -9.46 -16.96
N THR A 70 4.75 -9.52 -18.29
CA THR A 70 3.61 -10.02 -19.07
C THR A 70 3.25 -11.46 -18.69
N ASP A 71 4.24 -12.33 -18.43
CA ASP A 71 3.98 -13.71 -17.95
C ASP A 71 3.28 -13.74 -16.60
N PHE A 72 3.61 -12.79 -15.69
CA PHE A 72 2.96 -12.70 -14.39
C PHE A 72 1.49 -12.32 -14.52
N VAL A 73 1.14 -11.32 -15.35
CA VAL A 73 -0.27 -10.95 -15.52
C VAL A 73 -1.07 -12.01 -16.24
N VAL A 74 -0.50 -12.66 -17.26
CA VAL A 74 -1.11 -13.84 -17.90
C VAL A 74 -1.40 -14.94 -16.89
N LEU A 75 -0.45 -15.24 -15.99
CA LEU A 75 -0.64 -16.22 -14.93
C LEU A 75 -1.77 -15.81 -13.98
N MET A 76 -1.80 -14.54 -13.54
CA MET A 76 -2.85 -14.06 -12.63
C MET A 76 -4.24 -14.23 -13.24
N TYR A 77 -4.45 -13.80 -14.49
CA TYR A 77 -5.72 -13.99 -15.18
C TYR A 77 -6.05 -15.46 -15.42
N ALA A 78 -5.06 -16.29 -15.77
CA ALA A 78 -5.26 -17.73 -15.92
C ALA A 78 -5.72 -18.39 -14.62
N MET A 79 -5.15 -17.99 -13.48
CA MET A 79 -5.55 -18.53 -12.17
C MET A 79 -6.94 -18.05 -11.79
N LEU A 80 -7.28 -16.79 -12.01
CA LEU A 80 -8.64 -16.29 -11.82
C LEU A 80 -9.66 -17.06 -12.69
N LYS A 81 -9.33 -17.35 -13.95
CA LYS A 81 -10.16 -18.14 -14.85
C LYS A 81 -10.37 -19.58 -14.37
N THR A 82 -9.36 -20.19 -13.73
CA THR A 82 -9.48 -21.57 -13.18
C THR A 82 -10.12 -21.62 -11.79
N GLY A 83 -10.31 -20.49 -11.12
CA GLY A 83 -10.71 -20.43 -9.71
C GLY A 83 -9.60 -20.83 -8.73
N ALA A 84 -8.37 -21.04 -9.20
CA ALA A 84 -7.21 -21.21 -8.32
C ALA A 84 -6.84 -19.88 -7.67
N VAL A 85 -6.44 -19.92 -6.41
CA VAL A 85 -6.21 -18.71 -5.60
C VAL A 85 -4.71 -18.39 -5.53
N PRO A 86 -4.22 -17.35 -6.25
CA PRO A 86 -2.83 -16.91 -6.16
C PRO A 86 -2.49 -16.41 -4.76
N LEU A 87 -1.41 -16.92 -4.19
CA LEU A 87 -0.80 -16.42 -2.96
C LEU A 87 0.38 -15.50 -3.31
N LEU A 88 0.22 -14.21 -3.07
CA LEU A 88 1.21 -13.19 -3.35
C LEU A 88 1.99 -12.83 -2.08
N LEU A 89 3.33 -12.88 -2.17
CA LEU A 89 4.21 -12.54 -1.07
C LEU A 89 4.55 -11.04 -1.07
N PRO A 90 4.74 -10.43 0.11
CA PRO A 90 5.36 -9.12 0.19
C PRO A 90 6.83 -9.20 -0.31
N PRO A 91 7.48 -8.07 -0.60
CA PRO A 91 8.91 -8.04 -0.87
C PRO A 91 9.70 -8.61 0.32
N LEU A 92 10.26 -9.80 0.16
CA LEU A 92 11.04 -10.48 1.20
C LEU A 92 12.50 -10.60 0.78
N GLU A 93 13.41 -10.25 1.68
CA GLU A 93 14.85 -10.48 1.49
C GLU A 93 15.22 -11.92 1.81
N ILE A 94 14.84 -12.87 0.95
CA ILE A 94 15.04 -14.33 1.16
C ILE A 94 16.52 -14.70 1.34
N ARG A 95 17.45 -13.83 0.94
CA ARG A 95 18.89 -14.02 1.18
C ARG A 95 19.25 -13.84 2.64
N LYS A 96 18.54 -12.99 3.39
CA LYS A 96 18.73 -12.79 4.83
C LYS A 96 17.99 -13.84 5.66
N ARG A 97 18.47 -14.09 6.88
CA ARG A 97 17.89 -15.08 7.81
C ARG A 97 16.45 -14.74 8.16
N ASP A 98 16.18 -13.46 8.43
CA ASP A 98 14.86 -12.98 8.86
C ASP A 98 13.82 -13.10 7.75
N GLY A 99 14.17 -12.74 6.50
CA GLY A 99 13.27 -12.94 5.35
C GLY A 99 12.90 -14.41 5.12
N ARG A 100 13.85 -15.35 5.37
CA ARG A 100 13.55 -16.79 5.32
C ARG A 100 12.66 -17.24 6.47
N ALA A 101 12.87 -16.70 7.67
CA ALA A 101 12.02 -17.01 8.83
C ALA A 101 10.59 -16.51 8.61
N GLN A 102 10.44 -15.28 8.10
CA GLN A 102 9.16 -14.71 7.75
C GLN A 102 8.44 -15.53 6.66
N LEU A 103 9.14 -15.92 5.60
CA LEU A 103 8.58 -16.77 4.55
C LEU A 103 8.12 -18.13 5.11
N ARG A 104 8.89 -18.76 6.02
CA ARG A 104 8.45 -20.00 6.67
C ARG A 104 7.16 -19.81 7.47
N LYS A 105 7.05 -18.71 8.24
CA LYS A 105 5.82 -18.37 8.99
C LYS A 105 4.62 -18.24 8.05
N ILE A 106 4.79 -17.54 6.94
CA ILE A 106 3.74 -17.38 5.90
C ILE A 106 3.33 -18.74 5.34
N LEU A 107 4.29 -19.55 4.91
CA LEU A 107 4.00 -20.84 4.26
C LEU A 107 3.38 -21.87 5.22
N ASN A 108 3.74 -21.85 6.49
CA ASN A 108 3.15 -22.71 7.51
C ASN A 108 1.69 -22.33 7.80
N ARG A 109 1.35 -21.04 7.73
CA ARG A 109 -0.02 -20.56 7.91
C ARG A 109 -0.88 -20.76 6.67
N ALA A 110 -0.37 -20.34 5.51
CA ALA A 110 -1.13 -20.39 4.25
C ALA A 110 -1.30 -21.79 3.69
N ARG A 111 -0.43 -22.74 4.07
CA ARG A 111 -0.43 -24.13 3.62
C ARG A 111 -0.74 -24.29 2.12
N PRO A 112 0.00 -23.60 1.20
CA PRO A 112 -0.31 -23.68 -0.21
C PRO A 112 -0.19 -25.11 -0.71
N GLU A 113 -1.07 -25.50 -1.64
CA GLU A 113 -1.07 -26.81 -2.29
C GLU A 113 -0.32 -26.80 -3.62
N GLY A 114 -0.15 -25.62 -4.21
CA GLY A 114 0.57 -25.41 -5.45
C GLY A 114 1.67 -24.38 -5.35
N VAL A 115 2.61 -24.42 -6.28
CA VAL A 115 3.62 -23.38 -6.49
C VAL A 115 3.88 -23.19 -7.98
N ILE A 116 3.81 -21.95 -8.43
CA ILE A 116 4.16 -21.55 -9.79
C ILE A 116 5.24 -20.47 -9.71
N GLY A 117 6.32 -20.64 -10.46
CA GLY A 117 7.40 -19.65 -10.39
C GLY A 117 8.46 -19.81 -11.46
N SER A 118 9.41 -18.87 -11.50
CA SER A 118 10.59 -18.99 -12.35
C SER A 118 11.50 -20.13 -11.87
N GLY A 119 12.17 -20.81 -12.80
CA GLY A 119 13.01 -21.97 -12.47
C GLY A 119 14.04 -21.70 -11.39
N GLY A 120 14.67 -20.51 -11.39
CA GLY A 120 15.62 -20.11 -10.35
C GLY A 120 15.00 -19.98 -8.97
N LEU A 121 13.81 -19.37 -8.85
CA LEU A 121 13.11 -19.23 -7.57
C LEU A 121 12.57 -20.59 -7.07
N LEU A 122 12.11 -21.46 -7.97
CA LEU A 122 11.72 -22.82 -7.62
C LEU A 122 12.91 -23.66 -7.12
N ALA A 123 14.10 -23.48 -7.73
CA ALA A 123 15.33 -24.15 -7.27
C ALA A 123 15.74 -23.64 -5.87
N ILE A 124 15.75 -22.32 -5.64
CA ILE A 124 16.02 -21.72 -4.33
C ILE A 124 15.06 -22.26 -3.27
N ARG A 125 13.75 -22.30 -3.56
CA ARG A 125 12.76 -22.88 -2.66
C ARG A 125 13.09 -24.32 -2.28
N ARG A 126 13.46 -25.15 -3.27
CA ARG A 126 13.82 -26.57 -3.06
C ARG A 126 15.07 -26.71 -2.20
N ILE A 127 16.13 -25.97 -2.52
CA ILE A 127 17.41 -25.99 -1.79
C ILE A 127 17.21 -25.56 -0.33
N LEU A 128 16.49 -24.46 -0.11
CA LEU A 128 16.23 -23.92 1.23
C LEU A 128 15.10 -24.65 1.97
N ARG A 129 14.51 -25.68 1.39
CA ARG A 129 13.39 -26.47 1.95
C ARG A 129 12.26 -25.60 2.49
N LEU A 130 11.85 -24.60 1.71
CA LEU A 130 10.80 -23.66 2.10
C LEU A 130 9.42 -24.19 1.73
N GLY A 131 8.55 -24.35 2.73
CA GLY A 131 7.17 -24.83 2.62
C GLY A 131 7.03 -26.35 2.44
N PRO A 132 5.81 -26.86 2.20
CA PRO A 132 5.50 -28.28 2.10
C PRO A 132 6.35 -29.01 1.05
N ARG A 133 6.70 -30.27 1.35
CA ARG A 133 7.54 -31.09 0.45
C ARG A 133 6.81 -31.47 -0.83
N LYS A 134 5.53 -31.83 -0.73
CA LYS A 134 4.68 -32.26 -1.86
C LYS A 134 3.79 -31.10 -2.30
N LEU A 135 4.25 -30.29 -3.26
CA LEU A 135 3.46 -29.24 -3.90
C LEU A 135 3.34 -29.52 -5.39
N ARG A 136 2.16 -29.27 -5.96
CA ARG A 136 2.02 -29.18 -7.42
C ARG A 136 2.91 -28.04 -7.92
N THR A 137 3.91 -28.35 -8.72
CA THR A 137 4.95 -27.38 -9.11
C THR A 137 4.95 -27.16 -10.62
N ILE A 138 4.85 -25.89 -11.03
CA ILE A 138 4.93 -25.48 -12.44
C ILE A 138 5.99 -24.39 -12.59
N ASN A 139 6.85 -24.55 -13.61
CA ASN A 139 7.69 -23.46 -14.06
C ASN A 139 6.87 -22.54 -14.97
N ILE A 140 6.83 -21.23 -14.64
CA ILE A 140 6.07 -20.21 -15.38
C ILE A 140 6.42 -20.20 -16.88
N ARG A 141 7.67 -20.52 -17.25
CA ARG A 141 8.08 -20.64 -18.66
C ARG A 141 7.32 -21.72 -19.42
N ASN A 142 6.80 -22.72 -18.74
CA ASN A 142 6.03 -23.78 -19.39
C ASN A 142 4.67 -23.28 -19.89
N LEU A 143 4.15 -22.17 -19.33
CA LEU A 143 2.93 -21.54 -19.84
C LEU A 143 3.10 -21.03 -21.28
N LYS A 144 4.34 -20.65 -21.67
CA LYS A 144 4.66 -20.20 -23.05
C LYS A 144 4.69 -21.34 -24.07
N LYS A 145 5.03 -22.56 -23.66
CA LYS A 145 5.21 -23.70 -24.58
C LYS A 145 3.88 -24.24 -25.13
N PHE A 146 2.77 -23.85 -24.53
CA PHE A 146 1.43 -24.26 -24.96
C PHE A 146 0.88 -23.44 -26.14
N HIS A 147 1.76 -22.93 -27.00
CA HIS A 147 1.39 -22.10 -28.13
C HIS A 147 1.00 -22.86 -29.40
N SER A 148 1.10 -24.19 -29.42
CA SER A 148 0.80 -24.97 -30.62
C SER A 148 0.07 -26.26 -30.29
N ASN A 149 -0.97 -26.54 -31.04
CA ASN A 149 -1.63 -27.84 -31.23
C ASN A 149 -2.85 -28.22 -30.37
N SER A 150 -3.74 -27.34 -30.04
CA SER A 150 -5.11 -27.80 -29.80
C SER A 150 -6.12 -26.86 -30.47
N ASN A 151 -6.54 -27.24 -31.68
CA ASN A 151 -7.71 -26.66 -32.38
C ASN A 151 -9.05 -26.99 -31.70
N ASN A 152 -9.05 -27.44 -30.46
CA ASN A 152 -10.27 -27.57 -29.70
C ASN A 152 -10.60 -26.23 -29.03
N GLU A 153 -11.35 -25.42 -29.74
CA GLU A 153 -12.06 -24.22 -29.30
C GLU A 153 -13.18 -24.55 -28.29
N SER A 154 -12.90 -25.35 -27.27
CA SER A 154 -13.82 -25.33 -26.12
C SER A 154 -13.48 -24.08 -25.32
N ASP A 155 -14.31 -23.07 -25.48
CA ASP A 155 -14.28 -21.88 -24.61
C ASP A 155 -14.13 -22.32 -23.17
N PHE A 156 -13.20 -21.69 -22.44
CA PHE A 156 -13.10 -21.91 -21.00
C PHE A 156 -14.36 -21.28 -20.39
N ILE A 157 -15.43 -22.10 -20.25
CA ILE A 157 -16.72 -21.63 -19.77
C ILE A 157 -16.57 -21.36 -18.28
N LEU A 158 -16.48 -20.06 -17.95
CA LEU A 158 -16.62 -19.61 -16.58
C LEU A 158 -17.94 -20.14 -16.00
N LYS A 159 -17.90 -20.64 -14.78
CA LYS A 159 -19.10 -21.17 -14.12
C LYS A 159 -20.18 -20.10 -14.07
N LYS A 160 -21.31 -20.35 -14.75
CA LYS A 160 -22.49 -19.49 -14.71
C LYS A 160 -23.32 -19.76 -13.45
N GLY A 161 -24.04 -18.75 -12.95
CA GLY A 161 -24.98 -18.89 -11.85
C GLY A 161 -24.38 -18.87 -10.44
N ILE A 162 -23.09 -18.56 -10.29
CA ILE A 162 -22.44 -18.37 -8.99
C ILE A 162 -22.54 -16.91 -8.58
N ASP A 163 -22.81 -16.64 -7.31
CA ASP A 163 -22.54 -15.33 -6.72
C ASP A 163 -21.04 -15.21 -6.42
N TRP A 164 -20.38 -14.34 -7.16
CA TRP A 164 -18.93 -14.13 -7.06
C TRP A 164 -18.50 -13.17 -5.96
N THR A 165 -19.43 -12.59 -5.19
CA THR A 165 -19.13 -11.52 -4.22
C THR A 165 -18.04 -11.95 -3.23
N ASP A 166 -18.20 -13.12 -2.62
CA ASP A 166 -17.28 -13.62 -1.60
C ASP A 166 -16.28 -14.67 -2.13
N VAL A 167 -16.32 -14.97 -3.43
CA VAL A 167 -15.38 -15.93 -4.03
C VAL A 167 -13.96 -15.32 -4.01
N PRO A 168 -12.96 -16.05 -3.44
CA PRO A 168 -11.59 -15.58 -3.40
C PRO A 168 -11.00 -15.39 -4.80
N ALA A 169 -10.40 -14.23 -5.03
CA ALA A 169 -9.66 -13.91 -6.25
C ALA A 169 -8.15 -14.14 -6.05
N PHE A 170 -7.58 -13.64 -4.98
CA PHE A 170 -6.18 -13.88 -4.59
C PHE A 170 -5.94 -13.59 -3.11
N VAL A 171 -4.81 -14.03 -2.59
CA VAL A 171 -4.33 -13.72 -1.24
C VAL A 171 -3.09 -12.86 -1.32
N ARG A 172 -3.06 -11.77 -0.56
CA ARG A 172 -1.88 -10.92 -0.41
C ARG A 172 -1.42 -10.91 1.04
N TYR A 173 -0.17 -11.26 1.28
CA TYR A 173 0.43 -11.17 2.60
C TYR A 173 0.97 -9.77 2.89
N THR A 174 0.75 -9.30 4.12
CA THR A 174 1.33 -8.04 4.62
C THR A 174 2.75 -8.30 5.13
N THR A 175 3.55 -7.23 5.25
CA THR A 175 4.91 -7.30 5.81
C THR A 175 4.92 -7.49 7.32
N GLY A 176 3.80 -7.24 8.01
CA GLY A 176 3.69 -7.39 9.45
C GLY A 176 4.52 -6.37 10.23
N SER A 177 4.47 -5.10 9.86
CA SER A 177 5.19 -4.01 10.56
C SER A 177 4.80 -3.86 12.04
N THR A 178 3.63 -4.33 12.44
CA THR A 178 3.10 -4.25 13.80
C THR A 178 2.70 -5.61 14.39
N GLY A 179 3.19 -6.71 13.79
CA GLY A 179 2.84 -8.06 14.21
C GLY A 179 3.18 -9.14 13.18
N PRO A 180 2.74 -10.38 13.39
CA PRO A 180 3.01 -11.46 12.46
C PRO A 180 2.33 -11.19 11.10
N PRO A 181 2.95 -11.64 9.98
CA PRO A 181 2.39 -11.47 8.65
C PRO A 181 0.97 -12.02 8.56
N LYS A 182 0.04 -11.22 8.00
CA LYS A 182 -1.37 -11.59 7.77
C LYS A 182 -1.61 -11.81 6.29
N GLY A 183 -2.38 -12.84 5.94
CA GLY A 183 -2.78 -13.12 4.56
C GLY A 183 -4.21 -12.62 4.31
N VAL A 184 -4.34 -11.50 3.63
CA VAL A 184 -5.63 -10.89 3.30
C VAL A 184 -6.19 -11.56 2.05
N ILE A 185 -7.42 -12.06 2.12
CA ILE A 185 -8.12 -12.64 0.98
C ILE A 185 -8.88 -11.51 0.27
N TYR A 186 -8.52 -11.28 -0.98
CA TYR A 186 -9.26 -10.41 -1.89
C TYR A 186 -10.33 -11.24 -2.59
N SER A 187 -11.59 -10.86 -2.43
CA SER A 187 -12.70 -11.48 -3.17
C SER A 187 -12.94 -10.79 -4.52
N HIS A 188 -13.69 -11.46 -5.40
CA HIS A 188 -14.15 -10.84 -6.64
C HIS A 188 -15.02 -9.60 -6.36
N GLY A 189 -15.81 -9.60 -5.27
CA GLY A 189 -16.57 -8.43 -4.84
C GLY A 189 -15.71 -7.21 -4.52
N MET A 190 -14.59 -7.40 -3.82
CA MET A 190 -13.62 -6.33 -3.56
C MET A 190 -13.03 -5.78 -4.87
N LEU A 191 -12.71 -6.65 -5.84
CA LEU A 191 -12.23 -6.20 -7.15
C LEU A 191 -13.29 -5.40 -7.92
N HIS A 192 -14.55 -5.79 -7.83
CA HIS A 192 -15.66 -5.02 -8.40
C HIS A 192 -15.83 -3.66 -7.71
N SER A 193 -15.66 -3.59 -6.39
CA SER A 193 -15.70 -2.32 -5.67
C SER A 193 -14.58 -1.39 -6.14
N LEU A 194 -13.36 -1.93 -6.26
CA LEU A 194 -12.23 -1.15 -6.76
C LEU A 194 -12.45 -0.63 -8.19
N LEU A 195 -13.07 -1.44 -9.06
CA LEU A 195 -13.45 -0.96 -10.40
C LEU A 195 -14.44 0.19 -10.34
N ARG A 196 -15.47 0.08 -9.50
CA ARG A 196 -16.45 1.17 -9.33
C ARG A 196 -15.81 2.44 -8.80
N THR A 197 -14.89 2.33 -7.84
CA THR A 197 -14.15 3.49 -7.35
C THR A 197 -13.35 4.16 -8.48
N LEU A 198 -12.64 3.39 -9.32
CA LEU A 198 -11.92 3.96 -10.45
C LEU A 198 -12.87 4.63 -11.46
N GLU A 199 -14.02 4.01 -11.74
CA GLU A 199 -15.05 4.55 -12.66
C GLU A 199 -15.70 5.82 -12.06
N SER A 200 -16.00 5.87 -10.75
CA SER A 200 -16.57 7.07 -10.08
C SER A 200 -15.57 8.23 -10.01
N GLU A 201 -14.27 7.93 -9.92
CA GLU A 201 -13.20 8.91 -10.07
C GLU A 201 -13.06 9.44 -11.52
N GLY A 202 -13.89 8.96 -12.44
CA GLY A 202 -13.86 9.35 -13.86
C GLY A 202 -12.65 8.79 -14.61
N ILE A 203 -12.09 7.67 -14.17
CA ILE A 203 -11.08 6.92 -14.91
C ILE A 203 -11.77 6.04 -15.94
N THR A 204 -11.33 6.13 -17.19
CA THR A 204 -12.00 5.50 -18.34
C THR A 204 -11.04 4.65 -19.17
N SER A 205 -11.55 3.99 -20.20
CA SER A 205 -10.73 3.25 -21.16
C SER A 205 -9.71 4.11 -21.89
N ASP A 206 -9.87 5.42 -21.97
CA ASP A 206 -8.94 6.32 -22.67
C ASP A 206 -7.71 6.65 -21.83
N ASP A 207 -7.73 6.27 -20.56
CA ASP A 207 -6.60 6.53 -19.67
C ASP A 207 -5.43 5.57 -19.89
N VAL A 208 -4.24 6.11 -19.72
CA VAL A 208 -2.98 5.38 -19.60
C VAL A 208 -2.46 5.57 -18.19
N PHE A 209 -2.36 4.49 -17.45
CA PHE A 209 -1.99 4.52 -16.04
C PHE A 209 -0.53 4.15 -15.83
N PHE A 210 0.25 5.05 -15.24
CA PHE A 210 1.64 4.78 -14.86
C PHE A 210 1.77 4.50 -13.36
N GLY A 211 2.44 3.42 -12.98
CA GLY A 211 2.79 3.18 -11.58
C GLY A 211 2.89 1.73 -11.16
N ARG A 212 2.99 1.53 -9.85
CA ARG A 212 3.07 0.23 -9.18
C ARG A 212 1.93 0.10 -8.17
N SER A 213 0.74 -0.07 -8.64
CA SER A 213 -0.43 -0.23 -7.77
C SER A 213 -0.81 -1.70 -7.61
N GLY A 214 -1.36 -2.07 -6.45
CA GLY A 214 -2.09 -3.32 -6.27
C GLY A 214 -3.34 -3.40 -7.16
N THR A 215 -3.77 -2.26 -7.71
CA THR A 215 -4.92 -2.12 -8.61
C THR A 215 -4.63 -2.56 -10.05
N LEU A 216 -3.36 -2.79 -10.43
CA LEU A 216 -2.98 -3.14 -11.81
C LEU A 216 -3.81 -4.28 -12.40
N ILE A 217 -4.21 -5.25 -11.57
CA ILE A 217 -4.98 -6.40 -12.06
C ILE A 217 -6.39 -6.04 -12.51
N VAL A 218 -6.95 -4.91 -12.08
CA VAL A 218 -8.30 -4.49 -12.48
C VAL A 218 -8.32 -3.53 -13.67
N HIS A 219 -7.20 -2.89 -13.99
CA HIS A 219 -7.13 -1.91 -15.08
C HIS A 219 -7.61 -2.44 -16.44
N PRO A 220 -7.18 -3.63 -16.91
CA PRO A 220 -7.67 -4.17 -18.18
C PRO A 220 -9.18 -4.44 -18.18
N LEU A 221 -9.80 -4.63 -17.03
CA LEU A 221 -11.22 -4.92 -16.93
C LEU A 221 -12.11 -3.72 -17.27
N ILE A 222 -11.55 -2.51 -17.25
CA ILE A 222 -12.19 -1.27 -17.69
C ILE A 222 -11.50 -0.66 -18.92
N GLY A 223 -10.57 -1.36 -19.54
CA GLY A 223 -9.94 -0.97 -20.79
C GLY A 223 -8.72 -0.05 -20.66
N ILE A 224 -8.19 0.17 -19.45
CA ILE A 224 -7.03 1.03 -19.19
C ILE A 224 -5.73 0.34 -19.62
N SER A 225 -4.85 1.10 -20.27
CA SER A 225 -3.45 0.69 -20.49
C SER A 225 -2.61 0.93 -19.23
N SER A 226 -1.83 -0.05 -18.81
CA SER A 226 -0.99 0.06 -17.61
C SER A 226 0.49 0.01 -17.96
N VAL A 227 1.24 1.01 -17.53
CA VAL A 227 2.69 1.12 -17.70
C VAL A 227 3.37 1.03 -16.33
N SER A 228 4.34 0.15 -16.18
CA SER A 228 5.02 -0.06 -14.91
C SER A 228 6.52 -0.17 -15.08
N ILE A 229 7.29 0.48 -14.20
CA ILE A 229 8.75 0.30 -14.15
C ILE A 229 9.13 -0.75 -13.11
N ILE A 230 10.00 -1.69 -13.49
CA ILE A 230 10.49 -2.75 -12.61
C ILE A 230 11.73 -2.25 -11.88
N ALA A 231 11.52 -1.46 -10.83
CA ALA A 231 12.57 -0.94 -9.96
C ALA A 231 12.01 -0.76 -8.54
N LYS A 232 12.90 -0.59 -7.56
CA LYS A 232 12.49 -0.13 -6.22
C LYS A 232 12.10 1.34 -6.27
N PRO A 233 11.11 1.82 -5.48
CA PRO A 233 10.69 3.22 -5.46
C PRO A 233 11.82 4.22 -5.31
N THR A 234 12.71 4.00 -4.35
CA THR A 234 13.89 4.86 -4.08
C THR A 234 14.94 4.85 -5.19
N HIS A 235 14.86 3.93 -6.14
CA HIS A 235 15.77 3.85 -7.27
C HIS A 235 15.21 4.45 -8.56
N ILE A 236 14.00 5.01 -8.54
CA ILE A 236 13.38 5.68 -9.70
C ILE A 236 13.63 7.17 -9.54
N THR A 237 14.29 7.80 -10.53
CA THR A 237 14.54 9.25 -10.51
C THR A 237 13.34 10.04 -11.01
N GLY A 238 13.23 11.32 -10.62
CA GLY A 238 12.20 12.23 -11.13
C GLY A 238 12.24 12.34 -12.65
N GLN A 239 13.44 12.43 -13.25
CA GLN A 239 13.62 12.42 -14.69
C GLN A 239 13.03 11.16 -15.35
N GLU A 240 13.30 9.97 -14.81
CA GLU A 240 12.75 8.72 -15.35
C GLU A 240 11.22 8.70 -15.29
N ILE A 241 10.62 9.27 -14.22
CA ILE A 241 9.17 9.38 -14.08
C ILE A 241 8.61 10.27 -15.19
N VAL A 242 9.17 11.46 -15.37
CA VAL A 242 8.75 12.41 -16.41
C VAL A 242 8.89 11.81 -17.81
N GLU A 243 10.04 11.17 -18.12
CA GLU A 243 10.27 10.50 -19.41
C GLU A 243 9.21 9.41 -19.68
N ILE A 244 8.83 8.63 -18.66
CA ILE A 244 7.82 7.57 -18.84
C ILE A 244 6.45 8.18 -19.08
N ILE A 245 6.05 9.18 -18.29
CA ILE A 245 4.78 9.89 -18.44
C ILE A 245 4.65 10.44 -19.85
N SER A 246 5.68 11.14 -20.32
CA SER A 246 5.70 11.74 -21.67
C SER A 246 5.67 10.69 -22.78
N ASN A 247 6.59 9.71 -22.73
CA ASN A 247 6.73 8.72 -23.81
C ASN A 247 5.51 7.80 -23.96
N TRP A 248 4.74 7.61 -22.90
CA TRP A 248 3.54 6.77 -22.90
C TRP A 248 2.23 7.56 -22.90
N GLY A 249 2.31 8.89 -22.86
CA GLY A 249 1.12 9.75 -22.74
C GLY A 249 0.29 9.38 -21.49
N ALA A 250 0.97 9.12 -20.35
CA ALA A 250 0.26 8.71 -19.16
C ALA A 250 -0.65 9.83 -18.66
N THR A 251 -1.92 9.49 -18.40
CA THR A 251 -2.98 10.42 -17.97
C THR A 251 -3.27 10.33 -16.49
N ALA A 252 -2.95 9.18 -15.88
CA ALA A 252 -3.07 8.94 -14.45
C ALA A 252 -1.83 8.21 -13.93
N SER A 253 -1.49 8.41 -12.66
CA SER A 253 -0.33 7.76 -12.04
C SER A 253 -0.61 7.40 -10.60
N PHE A 254 0.00 6.29 -10.12
CA PHE A 254 0.11 5.98 -8.69
C PHE A 254 1.59 5.87 -8.32
N LEU A 255 2.05 6.78 -7.46
CA LEU A 255 3.41 6.82 -6.97
C LEU A 255 3.48 6.47 -5.48
N SER A 256 4.59 5.86 -5.07
CA SER A 256 4.96 5.81 -3.66
C SER A 256 5.53 7.17 -3.21
N PRO A 257 5.50 7.50 -1.92
CA PRO A 257 6.05 8.77 -1.42
C PRO A 257 7.48 9.05 -1.89
N PRO A 258 8.46 8.13 -1.83
CA PRO A 258 9.80 8.42 -2.33
C PRO A 258 9.83 8.79 -3.82
N SER A 259 9.01 8.11 -4.64
CA SER A 259 8.94 8.41 -6.08
C SER A 259 8.29 9.78 -6.33
N ALA A 260 7.27 10.16 -5.55
CA ALA A 260 6.63 11.46 -5.63
C ALA A 260 7.58 12.59 -5.21
N ILE A 261 8.37 12.39 -4.14
CA ILE A 261 9.41 13.33 -3.70
C ILE A 261 10.49 13.49 -4.78
N HIS A 262 10.96 12.40 -5.41
CA HIS A 262 11.92 12.49 -6.51
C HIS A 262 11.35 13.25 -7.71
N LEU A 263 10.05 13.08 -7.99
CA LEU A 263 9.36 13.86 -9.04
C LEU A 263 9.33 15.35 -8.67
N ALA A 264 8.88 15.71 -7.45
CA ALA A 264 8.79 17.09 -7.01
C ALA A 264 10.15 17.80 -7.05
N ASN A 265 11.20 17.18 -6.49
CA ASN A 265 12.56 17.74 -6.50
C ASN A 265 13.08 17.94 -7.94
N TYR A 266 12.76 17.02 -8.86
CA TYR A 266 13.13 17.17 -10.26
C TYR A 266 12.41 18.36 -10.92
N LEU A 267 11.12 18.53 -10.63
CA LEU A 267 10.31 19.63 -11.15
C LEU A 267 10.80 20.98 -10.63
N GLU A 268 11.08 21.09 -9.33
CA GLU A 268 11.64 22.31 -8.70
C GLU A 268 12.98 22.71 -9.32
N SER A 269 13.91 21.76 -9.45
CA SER A 269 15.25 22.03 -10.01
C SER A 269 15.21 22.49 -11.48
N HIS A 270 14.17 22.13 -12.23
CA HIS A 270 14.00 22.53 -13.63
C HIS A 270 13.18 23.80 -13.80
N ALA A 271 12.28 24.12 -12.85
CA ALA A 271 11.56 25.40 -12.83
C ALA A 271 12.52 26.59 -12.64
N GLU A 272 13.55 26.42 -11.80
CA GLU A 272 14.58 27.45 -11.56
C GLU A 272 15.50 27.70 -12.78
N SER A 273 15.72 26.68 -13.61
CA SER A 273 16.66 26.73 -14.73
C SER A 273 16.04 27.12 -16.08
N HIS A 274 14.73 26.99 -16.24
CA HIS A 274 14.04 27.26 -17.51
C HIS A 274 12.67 27.89 -17.27
N HIS A 275 12.41 29.08 -17.81
CA HIS A 275 11.13 29.79 -17.75
C HIS A 275 9.97 29.08 -18.45
N GLN A 276 10.18 27.90 -19.04
CA GLN A 276 9.14 27.05 -19.62
C GLN A 276 9.26 25.65 -19.05
N LEU A 277 8.21 25.22 -18.38
CA LEU A 277 8.04 23.83 -17.94
C LEU A 277 8.22 22.85 -19.09
N PRO A 278 8.86 21.70 -18.86
CA PRO A 278 8.84 20.64 -19.84
C PRO A 278 7.37 20.34 -20.19
N PRO A 279 7.02 20.30 -21.49
CA PRO A 279 5.65 19.93 -21.91
C PRO A 279 5.24 18.51 -21.48
N MET A 280 6.11 17.86 -20.75
CA MET A 280 6.15 16.44 -20.45
C MET A 280 5.07 15.95 -19.46
N LEU A 281 4.54 16.82 -18.59
CA LEU A 281 3.45 16.44 -17.67
C LEU A 281 2.06 16.89 -18.16
N LYS A 282 1.96 17.50 -19.34
CA LYS A 282 0.67 17.97 -19.88
C LYS A 282 -0.37 16.87 -20.09
N SER A 283 0.05 15.62 -20.26
CA SER A 283 -0.87 14.49 -20.35
C SER A 283 -1.42 14.04 -18.99
N LEU A 284 -0.69 14.34 -17.89
CA LEU A 284 -1.03 13.81 -16.57
C LEU A 284 -2.15 14.65 -15.92
N ARG A 285 -3.31 14.04 -15.81
CA ARG A 285 -4.53 14.66 -15.26
C ARG A 285 -4.77 14.31 -13.80
N ARG A 286 -4.21 13.18 -13.33
CA ARG A 286 -4.35 12.68 -11.97
C ARG A 286 -3.06 12.04 -11.48
N ILE A 287 -2.74 12.27 -10.24
CA ILE A 287 -1.67 11.58 -9.55
C ILE A 287 -2.13 11.16 -8.16
N TYR A 288 -2.01 9.88 -7.87
CA TYR A 288 -2.30 9.31 -6.57
C TYR A 288 -1.01 8.97 -5.86
N VAL A 289 -0.90 9.35 -4.60
CA VAL A 289 0.22 8.98 -3.73
C VAL A 289 -0.34 8.28 -2.50
N GLY A 290 0.24 7.16 -2.12
CA GLY A 290 -0.24 6.39 -0.97
C GLY A 290 0.82 5.51 -0.35
N GLY A 291 0.58 5.14 0.92
CA GLY A 291 1.49 4.33 1.74
C GLY A 291 2.14 5.09 2.89
N GLU A 292 2.35 6.39 2.75
CA GLU A 292 2.77 7.35 3.78
C GLU A 292 2.38 8.76 3.32
N THR A 293 2.39 9.74 4.23
CA THR A 293 2.14 11.14 3.93
C THR A 293 3.35 11.81 3.28
N ILE A 294 3.13 12.90 2.56
CA ILE A 294 4.18 13.78 2.03
C ILE A 294 3.85 15.23 2.37
N SER A 295 4.85 16.10 2.42
CA SER A 295 4.66 17.51 2.80
C SER A 295 3.80 18.27 1.78
N ALA A 296 3.07 19.28 2.25
CA ALA A 296 2.24 20.14 1.42
C ALA A 296 3.04 20.87 0.33
N ASN A 297 4.32 21.18 0.58
CA ASN A 297 5.19 21.80 -0.42
C ASN A 297 5.38 20.90 -1.64
N PHE A 298 5.69 19.60 -1.44
CA PHE A 298 5.79 18.66 -2.55
C PHE A 298 4.45 18.46 -3.27
N VAL A 299 3.34 18.48 -2.52
CA VAL A 299 2.00 18.43 -3.11
C VAL A 299 1.76 19.63 -4.01
N SER A 300 2.03 20.84 -3.52
CA SER A 300 1.89 22.09 -4.29
C SER A 300 2.77 22.09 -5.54
N THR A 301 4.03 21.68 -5.42
CA THR A 301 4.94 21.57 -6.55
C THR A 301 4.40 20.64 -7.62
N ILE A 302 3.97 19.43 -7.26
CA ILE A 302 3.43 18.47 -8.22
C ILE A 302 2.13 19.00 -8.84
N GLU A 303 1.22 19.51 -8.01
CA GLU A 303 -0.10 20.01 -8.44
C GLU A 303 0.01 21.13 -9.47
N SER A 304 0.95 22.06 -9.29
CA SER A 304 1.19 23.19 -10.21
C SER A 304 1.71 22.76 -11.59
N HIS A 305 2.20 21.52 -11.73
CA HIS A 305 2.78 21.00 -12.96
C HIS A 305 1.85 20.03 -13.71
N LEU A 306 0.70 19.72 -13.13
CA LEU A 306 -0.29 18.85 -13.80
C LEU A 306 -1.02 19.60 -14.94
N SER A 307 -1.67 18.86 -15.81
CA SER A 307 -2.47 19.40 -16.90
C SER A 307 -3.51 20.41 -16.38
N GLU A 308 -3.66 21.55 -17.03
CA GLU A 308 -4.75 22.49 -16.78
C GLU A 308 -6.09 21.92 -17.26
N GLU A 309 -6.09 21.14 -18.34
CA GLU A 309 -7.25 20.43 -18.87
C GLU A 309 -7.51 19.15 -18.06
N ARG A 310 -8.08 19.32 -16.87
CA ARG A 310 -8.40 18.22 -15.97
C ARG A 310 -9.90 18.04 -15.84
N PRO A 311 -10.41 16.79 -15.82
CA PRO A 311 -11.80 16.55 -15.47
C PRO A 311 -12.06 16.93 -14.01
N SER A 312 -13.32 17.11 -13.64
CA SER A 312 -13.71 17.24 -12.23
C SER A 312 -13.12 16.08 -11.41
N GLY A 313 -12.56 16.38 -10.25
CA GLY A 313 -11.82 15.42 -9.44
C GLY A 313 -10.43 15.03 -9.99
N GLY A 314 -9.89 15.77 -10.98
CA GLY A 314 -8.49 15.65 -11.38
C GLY A 314 -7.56 16.34 -10.38
N GLY A 315 -6.24 16.07 -10.50
CA GLY A 315 -5.23 16.69 -9.66
C GLY A 315 -4.45 15.68 -8.82
N PHE A 316 -3.78 16.19 -7.79
CA PHE A 316 -3.07 15.36 -6.83
C PHE A 316 -4.02 14.82 -5.74
N HIS A 317 -3.85 13.55 -5.42
CA HIS A 317 -4.61 12.85 -4.37
C HIS A 317 -3.67 12.08 -3.44
N LEU A 318 -3.75 12.37 -2.15
CA LEU A 318 -3.20 11.51 -1.11
C LEU A 318 -4.22 10.42 -0.79
N VAL A 319 -3.85 9.15 -0.98
CA VAL A 319 -4.76 8.01 -0.79
C VAL A 319 -4.39 7.25 0.47
N TYR A 320 -5.35 7.13 1.38
CA TYR A 320 -5.24 6.31 2.57
C TYR A 320 -5.85 4.93 2.35
N GLY A 321 -5.17 3.93 2.90
CA GLY A 321 -5.62 2.56 2.92
C GLY A 321 -4.52 1.59 3.34
N ALA A 322 -4.91 0.34 3.44
CA ALA A 322 -4.05 -0.77 3.82
C ALA A 322 -4.28 -1.97 2.88
N THR A 323 -3.52 -3.05 3.09
CA THR A 323 -3.80 -4.31 2.37
C THR A 323 -5.19 -4.82 2.70
N GLU A 324 -5.66 -4.54 3.90
CA GLU A 324 -6.96 -4.93 4.44
C GLU A 324 -8.16 -4.13 3.86
N GLY A 325 -7.90 -2.99 3.26
CA GLY A 325 -8.91 -2.15 2.61
C GLY A 325 -8.26 -1.01 1.82
N PHE A 326 -8.59 -0.89 0.51
CA PHE A 326 -7.98 0.11 -0.34
C PHE A 326 -8.86 0.42 -1.56
N PRO A 327 -9.06 1.70 -1.89
CA PRO A 327 -8.81 2.89 -1.06
C PRO A 327 -9.84 3.00 0.07
N LEU A 328 -9.52 3.72 1.16
CA LEU A 328 -10.43 4.02 2.26
C LEU A 328 -10.84 5.50 2.28
N CYS A 329 -9.86 6.40 2.15
CA CYS A 329 -10.06 7.84 2.03
C CYS A 329 -9.11 8.42 0.99
N HIS A 330 -9.43 9.61 0.52
CA HIS A 330 -8.49 10.41 -0.25
C HIS A 330 -8.61 11.90 0.09
N ALA A 331 -7.47 12.59 0.14
CA ALA A 331 -7.40 14.05 0.22
C ALA A 331 -6.87 14.61 -1.09
N GLN A 332 -7.58 15.58 -1.67
CA GLN A 332 -7.09 16.36 -2.81
C GLN A 332 -6.01 17.36 -2.38
N ALA A 333 -5.23 17.86 -3.33
CA ALA A 333 -4.20 18.87 -3.06
C ALA A 333 -4.76 20.08 -2.30
N SER A 334 -5.94 20.57 -2.67
CA SER A 334 -6.61 21.69 -1.99
C SER A 334 -6.84 21.39 -0.51
N THR A 335 -7.39 20.23 -0.18
CA THR A 335 -7.61 19.81 1.20
C THR A 335 -6.30 19.70 1.98
N ILE A 336 -5.24 19.11 1.37
CA ILE A 336 -3.95 18.96 2.02
C ILE A 336 -3.31 20.33 2.33
N ILE A 337 -3.37 21.25 1.37
CA ILE A 337 -2.81 22.59 1.51
C ILE A 337 -3.61 23.41 2.53
N GLU A 338 -4.94 23.37 2.47
CA GLU A 338 -5.84 24.06 3.41
C GLU A 338 -5.64 23.59 4.85
N THR A 339 -5.51 22.27 5.06
CA THR A 339 -5.38 21.68 6.40
C THR A 339 -3.95 21.61 6.93
N HIS A 340 -2.97 22.05 6.13
CA HIS A 340 -1.56 22.02 6.53
C HIS A 340 -1.24 22.81 7.81
N PRO A 341 -1.75 24.04 8.02
CA PRO A 341 -1.52 24.76 9.27
C PRO A 341 -1.98 24.00 10.54
N GLN A 342 -3.07 23.25 10.43
CA GLN A 342 -3.56 22.40 11.53
C GLN A 342 -2.60 21.22 11.77
N THR A 343 -2.11 20.59 10.68
CA THR A 343 -1.10 19.52 10.78
C THR A 343 0.16 20.00 11.49
N GLU A 344 0.68 21.18 11.14
CA GLU A 344 1.82 21.84 11.79
C GLU A 344 1.57 22.21 13.26
N SER A 345 0.31 22.37 13.62
CA SER A 345 -0.12 22.64 15.00
C SER A 345 -0.36 21.37 15.81
N GLY A 346 0.00 20.20 15.29
CA GLY A 346 -0.13 18.93 16.01
C GLY A 346 -1.55 18.35 16.02
N MET A 347 -2.43 18.77 15.11
CA MET A 347 -3.76 18.19 15.00
C MET A 347 -3.75 16.81 14.31
N GLY A 348 -2.61 16.36 13.77
CA GLY A 348 -2.48 15.17 12.97
C GLY A 348 -2.48 15.47 11.47
N VAL A 349 -2.66 14.46 10.63
CA VAL A 349 -2.67 14.60 9.17
C VAL A 349 -4.05 14.33 8.61
N CYS A 350 -4.61 15.28 7.87
CA CYS A 350 -5.88 15.12 7.17
C CYS A 350 -5.73 14.16 5.99
N LEU A 351 -6.57 13.12 5.97
CA LEU A 351 -6.63 12.12 4.90
C LEU A 351 -7.83 12.31 3.97
N GLY A 352 -8.56 13.42 4.14
CA GLY A 352 -9.76 13.74 3.37
C GLY A 352 -10.96 12.90 3.74
N GLU A 353 -11.88 12.76 2.81
CA GLU A 353 -13.16 12.09 3.00
C GLU A 353 -13.07 10.59 2.68
N PRO A 354 -13.94 9.76 3.28
CA PRO A 354 -14.12 8.37 2.89
C PRO A 354 -14.51 8.27 1.40
N VAL A 355 -13.93 7.28 0.70
CA VAL A 355 -14.36 7.01 -0.69
C VAL A 355 -15.78 6.42 -0.70
N ASP A 356 -16.46 6.52 -1.85
CA ASP A 356 -17.83 6.03 -2.00
C ASP A 356 -17.99 4.57 -1.55
N GLY A 357 -19.02 4.33 -0.74
CA GLY A 357 -19.32 3.03 -0.16
C GLY A 357 -18.47 2.62 1.05
N ILE A 358 -17.50 3.43 1.48
CA ILE A 358 -16.75 3.21 2.73
C ILE A 358 -17.39 4.00 3.87
N ARG A 359 -17.65 3.32 4.98
CA ARG A 359 -18.07 3.94 6.23
C ARG A 359 -16.92 3.89 7.23
N ILE A 360 -16.75 4.96 7.97
CA ILE A 360 -15.71 5.10 8.99
C ILE A 360 -16.35 5.48 10.31
N ARG A 361 -15.88 4.87 11.39
CA ARG A 361 -16.19 5.27 12.76
C ARG A 361 -14.94 5.28 13.60
N VAL A 362 -14.99 6.01 14.69
CA VAL A 362 -13.91 6.11 15.67
C VAL A 362 -14.35 5.35 16.91
N LEU A 363 -13.54 4.40 17.37
CA LEU A 363 -13.83 3.59 18.53
C LEU A 363 -13.00 4.05 19.72
N SER A 364 -13.62 4.19 20.89
CA SER A 364 -12.89 4.38 22.13
C SER A 364 -11.96 3.18 22.36
N PHE A 365 -10.79 3.44 22.91
CA PHE A 365 -9.87 2.39 23.31
C PHE A 365 -9.42 2.65 24.75
N GLU A 366 -9.59 1.65 25.60
CA GLU A 366 -8.95 1.66 26.92
C GLU A 366 -7.56 1.02 26.79
N ASP A 367 -6.57 1.67 27.39
CA ASP A 367 -5.18 1.25 27.31
C ASP A 367 -4.86 -0.07 28.00
N THR A 368 -5.78 -0.55 28.85
CA THR A 368 -5.56 -1.69 29.76
C THR A 368 -6.05 -3.03 29.24
N ILE A 369 -6.76 -3.09 28.11
CA ILE A 369 -7.36 -4.35 27.65
C ILE A 369 -6.41 -5.05 26.68
N GLU A 370 -5.61 -6.01 27.17
CA GLU A 370 -4.84 -6.95 26.36
C GLU A 370 -5.75 -7.89 25.54
N GLN A 371 -6.97 -8.13 26.00
CA GLN A 371 -8.01 -8.86 25.30
C GLN A 371 -9.18 -7.90 25.04
N PHE A 372 -9.25 -7.43 23.80
CA PHE A 372 -10.36 -6.60 23.35
C PHE A 372 -11.64 -7.43 23.28
N ASP A 373 -12.62 -7.04 24.07
CA ASP A 373 -14.00 -7.53 23.92
C ASP A 373 -14.77 -6.57 23.00
N PRO A 374 -15.16 -7.01 21.79
CA PRO A 374 -15.92 -6.17 20.86
C PRO A 374 -17.23 -5.62 21.45
N SER A 375 -17.78 -6.30 22.45
CA SER A 375 -19.04 -5.89 23.11
C SER A 375 -18.89 -4.66 24.00
N ILE A 376 -17.66 -4.28 24.36
CA ILE A 376 -17.37 -3.17 25.29
C ILE A 376 -16.91 -1.91 24.52
N ALA A 377 -16.47 -2.04 23.28
CA ALA A 377 -16.04 -0.88 22.49
C ALA A 377 -17.22 0.04 22.18
N THR A 378 -17.14 1.26 22.65
CA THR A 378 -18.13 2.29 22.36
C THR A 378 -17.61 3.19 21.24
N GLU A 379 -18.52 3.69 20.40
CA GLU A 379 -18.19 4.72 19.43
C GLU A 379 -17.90 6.03 20.16
N VAL A 380 -16.81 6.72 19.77
CA VAL A 380 -16.46 8.02 20.33
C VAL A 380 -17.50 9.03 19.83
N SER A 381 -18.23 9.63 20.76
CA SER A 381 -19.14 10.71 20.43
C SER A 381 -18.37 12.04 20.32
N GLY A 382 -18.59 12.75 19.23
CA GLY A 382 -17.97 14.05 18.99
C GLY A 382 -17.00 14.06 17.81
N THR A 383 -16.57 15.25 17.44
CA THR A 383 -15.66 15.53 16.32
C THR A 383 -14.44 16.29 16.81
N GLY A 384 -13.39 16.27 16.01
CA GLY A 384 -12.17 17.03 16.27
C GLY A 384 -11.15 16.35 17.19
N PRO A 385 -10.04 17.05 17.53
CA PRO A 385 -8.89 16.48 18.24
C PRO A 385 -9.16 15.96 19.65
N GLY A 386 -10.27 16.37 20.27
CA GLY A 386 -10.70 15.84 21.58
C GLY A 386 -11.35 14.45 21.53
N SER A 387 -11.62 13.94 20.33
CA SER A 387 -12.34 12.68 20.08
C SER A 387 -11.45 11.61 19.44
N ILE A 388 -10.16 11.54 19.83
CA ILE A 388 -9.21 10.56 19.29
C ILE A 388 -9.60 9.15 19.74
N GLY A 389 -9.69 8.25 18.78
CA GLY A 389 -9.91 6.82 19.00
C GLY A 389 -9.30 5.97 17.90
N GLU A 390 -9.59 4.67 17.89
CA GLU A 390 -9.14 3.77 16.85
C GLU A 390 -10.07 3.84 15.64
N ILE A 391 -9.51 4.13 14.47
CA ILE A 391 -10.26 4.15 13.21
C ILE A 391 -10.71 2.73 12.87
N SER A 392 -12.02 2.58 12.69
CA SER A 392 -12.65 1.34 12.23
C SER A 392 -13.39 1.60 10.92
N VAL A 393 -13.26 0.69 9.96
CA VAL A 393 -13.75 0.88 8.59
C VAL A 393 -14.60 -0.29 8.13
N MET A 394 -15.62 0.01 7.34
CA MET A 394 -16.48 -0.98 6.72
C MET A 394 -16.83 -0.57 5.30
N GLY A 395 -16.96 -1.53 4.42
CA GLY A 395 -17.41 -1.30 3.05
C GLY A 395 -16.96 -2.40 2.09
N PRO A 396 -17.41 -2.33 0.85
CA PRO A 396 -17.16 -3.39 -0.13
C PRO A 396 -15.69 -3.51 -0.59
N ALA A 397 -14.85 -2.51 -0.31
CA ALA A 397 -13.41 -2.55 -0.55
C ALA A 397 -12.61 -3.05 0.67
N VAL A 398 -13.28 -3.36 1.80
CA VAL A 398 -12.66 -3.89 3.01
C VAL A 398 -12.75 -5.42 3.00
N TYR A 399 -11.67 -6.10 3.37
CA TYR A 399 -11.63 -7.55 3.37
C TYR A 399 -12.63 -8.17 4.36
N SER A 400 -13.11 -9.37 4.01
CA SER A 400 -14.01 -10.13 4.88
C SER A 400 -13.33 -11.30 5.60
N CYS A 401 -12.13 -11.73 5.15
CA CYS A 401 -11.47 -12.91 5.69
C CYS A 401 -9.95 -12.85 5.60
N LEU A 402 -9.28 -13.49 6.57
CA LEU A 402 -7.82 -13.70 6.62
C LEU A 402 -7.49 -15.18 6.48
N ILE A 403 -6.39 -15.50 5.78
CA ILE A 403 -5.86 -16.87 5.73
C ILE A 403 -4.89 -17.11 6.90
N GLY A 404 -5.01 -18.27 7.58
CA GLY A 404 -4.03 -18.72 8.58
C GLY A 404 -4.37 -18.41 10.04
N HIS A 405 -5.58 -18.07 10.37
CA HIS A 405 -6.18 -18.30 11.69
C HIS A 405 -6.90 -19.65 11.71
N ASP A 406 -6.90 -20.34 12.85
CA ASP A 406 -7.06 -21.79 13.03
C ASP A 406 -8.29 -22.49 12.39
N GLU A 407 -9.13 -21.80 11.66
CA GLU A 407 -10.24 -22.37 10.89
C GLU A 407 -10.42 -21.62 9.57
N ILE A 408 -9.86 -22.16 8.49
CA ILE A 408 -10.20 -21.72 7.13
C ILE A 408 -11.44 -22.50 6.71
N GLU A 409 -12.60 -22.04 7.08
CA GLU A 409 -13.78 -22.23 6.28
C GLU A 409 -14.01 -20.96 5.45
N PHE A 410 -14.17 -21.11 4.14
CA PHE A 410 -14.66 -20.06 3.27
C PHE A 410 -16.05 -19.65 3.80
N GLY A 411 -16.17 -18.48 4.41
CA GLY A 411 -17.34 -18.07 5.17
C GLY A 411 -17.21 -18.19 6.70
N GLY A 412 -16.03 -18.56 7.18
CA GLY A 412 -15.75 -18.77 8.60
C GLY A 412 -15.46 -17.49 9.41
N PRO A 413 -15.36 -17.66 10.73
CA PRO A 413 -15.67 -16.63 11.71
C PRO A 413 -14.65 -15.50 11.81
N LYS A 414 -15.18 -14.42 12.27
CA LYS A 414 -14.67 -13.14 12.75
C LYS A 414 -13.29 -13.26 13.40
N THR A 415 -12.29 -12.70 12.73
CA THR A 415 -10.99 -12.50 13.35
C THR A 415 -11.08 -11.39 14.40
N THR A 416 -10.16 -11.39 15.38
CA THR A 416 -10.02 -10.35 16.41
C THR A 416 -9.82 -8.92 15.87
N ALA A 417 -9.68 -8.77 14.55
CA ALA A 417 -9.59 -7.49 13.87
C ALA A 417 -10.96 -6.96 13.39
N HIS A 418 -12.03 -7.76 13.50
CA HIS A 418 -13.38 -7.34 13.19
C HIS A 418 -14.15 -7.00 14.47
N ASP A 419 -14.92 -5.95 14.38
CA ASP A 419 -15.78 -5.44 15.41
C ASP A 419 -17.23 -5.64 14.96
N SER A 420 -18.08 -6.16 15.82
CA SER A 420 -19.46 -6.50 15.51
C SER A 420 -20.47 -5.91 16.48
N LEU A 421 -20.20 -4.69 16.99
CA LEU A 421 -21.10 -3.97 17.90
C LEU A 421 -22.58 -3.94 17.42
N ASP A 422 -22.77 -3.87 16.11
CA ASP A 422 -24.08 -3.79 15.45
C ASP A 422 -24.39 -5.01 14.56
N GLY A 423 -23.66 -6.12 14.73
CA GLY A 423 -23.79 -7.31 13.88
C GLY A 423 -23.16 -7.19 12.50
N THR A 424 -22.52 -6.05 12.18
CA THR A 424 -21.80 -5.82 10.93
C THR A 424 -20.29 -6.04 11.09
N ASN A 425 -19.60 -6.38 10.01
CA ASN A 425 -18.15 -6.65 10.04
C ASN A 425 -17.37 -5.35 9.83
N TRP A 426 -16.91 -4.72 10.90
CA TRP A 426 -16.01 -3.59 10.88
C TRP A 426 -14.56 -4.04 11.04
N HIS A 427 -13.67 -3.51 10.21
CA HIS A 427 -12.24 -3.74 10.33
C HIS A 427 -11.58 -2.62 11.14
N ARG A 428 -10.88 -2.98 12.21
CA ARG A 428 -10.06 -2.09 13.02
C ARG A 428 -8.69 -1.92 12.36
N THR A 429 -8.35 -0.69 11.98
CA THR A 429 -7.13 -0.42 11.20
C THR A 429 -5.86 -0.44 12.03
N GLY A 430 -5.96 -0.27 13.35
CA GLY A 430 -4.84 -0.03 14.24
C GLY A 430 -4.26 1.40 14.12
N ASP A 431 -4.86 2.25 13.30
CA ASP A 431 -4.54 3.67 13.23
C ASP A 431 -5.44 4.44 14.20
N LEU A 432 -4.87 5.44 14.87
CA LEU A 432 -5.58 6.37 15.75
C LEU A 432 -5.87 7.67 15.02
N GLY A 433 -7.06 8.21 15.29
CA GLY A 433 -7.48 9.45 14.64
C GLY A 433 -8.87 9.88 15.11
N TYR A 434 -9.43 10.83 14.37
CA TYR A 434 -10.76 11.37 14.62
C TYR A 434 -11.42 11.82 13.31
N LEU A 435 -12.71 12.13 13.36
CA LEU A 435 -13.42 12.81 12.28
C LEU A 435 -13.57 14.28 12.65
N ASP A 436 -13.39 15.18 11.68
CA ASP A 436 -13.73 16.59 11.88
C ASP A 436 -15.23 16.87 11.58
N GLU A 437 -15.64 18.13 11.70
CA GLU A 437 -17.03 18.56 11.49
C GLU A 437 -17.49 18.38 10.04
N ASP A 438 -16.56 18.35 9.09
CA ASP A 438 -16.81 18.09 7.67
C ASP A 438 -16.79 16.59 7.33
N GLY A 439 -16.57 15.71 8.32
CA GLY A 439 -16.48 14.26 8.14
C GLY A 439 -15.15 13.78 7.55
N ARG A 440 -14.13 14.65 7.48
CA ARG A 440 -12.79 14.29 7.02
C ARG A 440 -12.06 13.49 8.11
N VAL A 441 -11.29 12.51 7.69
CA VAL A 441 -10.51 11.63 8.56
C VAL A 441 -9.15 12.27 8.86
N TRP A 442 -8.81 12.37 10.13
CA TRP A 442 -7.51 12.83 10.62
C TRP A 442 -6.78 11.69 11.32
N ILE A 443 -5.53 11.43 10.95
CA ILE A 443 -4.69 10.41 11.58
C ILE A 443 -3.66 11.07 12.48
N VAL A 444 -3.59 10.60 13.73
CA VAL A 444 -2.61 11.07 14.72
C VAL A 444 -1.44 10.11 14.92
N GLY A 445 -1.57 8.86 14.47
CA GLY A 445 -0.51 7.85 14.50
C GLY A 445 -1.04 6.43 14.61
N ARG A 446 -0.16 5.48 14.79
CA ARG A 446 -0.52 4.08 15.03
C ARG A 446 -0.67 3.80 16.52
N LYS A 447 -1.69 3.02 16.90
CA LYS A 447 -1.93 2.57 18.28
C LYS A 447 -0.70 1.91 18.90
N ALA A 448 0.00 1.07 18.14
CA ALA A 448 1.20 0.37 18.59
C ALA A 448 2.46 1.25 18.68
N HIS A 449 2.42 2.47 18.14
CA HIS A 449 3.60 3.35 18.08
C HIS A 449 3.49 4.59 18.97
N ARG A 450 2.40 4.72 19.72
CA ARG A 450 2.26 5.82 20.69
C ARG A 450 3.30 5.69 21.79
N VAL A 451 3.72 6.80 22.33
CA VAL A 451 4.66 6.86 23.44
C VAL A 451 3.91 7.29 24.69
N ARG A 452 3.97 6.46 25.72
CA ARG A 452 3.44 6.79 27.04
C ARG A 452 4.53 7.43 27.88
N THR A 453 4.18 8.46 28.60
CA THR A 453 5.10 9.19 29.46
C THR A 453 4.83 8.87 30.93
N LYS A 454 5.77 9.18 31.83
CA LYS A 454 5.66 8.89 33.26
C LYS A 454 4.49 9.57 33.96
N ASP A 455 4.10 10.74 33.49
CA ASP A 455 2.94 11.50 33.98
C ASP A 455 1.59 10.94 33.51
N GLY A 456 1.61 9.84 32.74
CA GLY A 456 0.43 9.20 32.17
C GLY A 456 -0.07 9.79 30.85
N SER A 457 0.61 10.83 30.32
CA SER A 457 0.28 11.39 29.01
C SER A 457 0.59 10.41 27.90
N THR A 458 -0.11 10.53 26.78
CA THR A 458 0.13 9.72 25.57
C THR A 458 0.45 10.63 24.40
N LEU A 459 1.64 10.45 23.83
CA LEU A 459 2.07 11.17 22.64
C LEU A 459 1.87 10.31 21.39
N HIS A 460 1.26 10.91 20.38
CA HIS A 460 0.98 10.26 19.10
C HIS A 460 2.03 10.66 18.05
N THR A 461 2.47 9.69 17.28
CA THR A 461 3.63 9.86 16.39
C THR A 461 3.43 10.95 15.35
N LYS A 462 2.30 10.93 14.63
CA LYS A 462 2.07 11.93 13.57
C LYS A 462 1.88 13.35 14.13
N GLN A 463 1.13 13.49 15.18
CA GLN A 463 0.96 14.81 15.82
C GLN A 463 2.30 15.41 16.24
N THR A 464 3.12 14.62 16.93
CA THR A 464 4.40 15.07 17.46
C THR A 464 5.42 15.34 16.36
N GLU A 465 5.55 14.40 15.42
CA GLU A 465 6.55 14.47 14.35
C GLU A 465 6.29 15.64 13.39
N GLU A 466 5.03 15.89 13.01
CA GLU A 466 4.72 16.98 12.08
C GLU A 466 5.04 18.36 12.66
N ILE A 467 4.91 18.55 13.99
CA ILE A 467 5.34 19.79 14.65
C ILE A 467 6.86 20.00 14.44
N PHE A 468 7.68 18.97 14.73
CA PHE A 468 9.12 19.06 14.60
C PHE A 468 9.60 19.08 13.14
N ASN A 469 8.99 18.28 12.26
CA ASN A 469 9.34 18.23 10.85
C ASN A 469 9.17 19.58 10.17
N HIS A 470 8.04 20.24 10.44
CA HIS A 470 7.75 21.55 9.84
C HIS A 470 8.68 22.64 10.37
N GLY A 471 8.78 22.78 11.68
CA GLY A 471 9.59 23.83 12.32
C GLY A 471 11.07 23.79 11.93
N LEU A 472 11.56 22.64 11.49
CA LEU A 472 12.98 22.40 11.24
C LEU A 472 13.31 22.07 9.78
N GLY A 473 12.32 21.65 8.98
CA GLY A 473 12.57 21.17 7.61
C GLY A 473 13.36 19.86 7.57
N ILE A 474 13.27 19.03 8.61
CA ILE A 474 13.99 17.77 8.78
C ILE A 474 13.01 16.62 9.01
N ARG A 475 13.47 15.40 8.83
CA ARG A 475 12.67 14.21 9.13
C ARG A 475 12.94 13.72 10.54
N THR A 476 11.87 13.59 11.34
CA THR A 476 11.96 13.11 12.72
C THR A 476 11.16 11.85 12.94
N ALA A 477 11.47 11.15 14.03
CA ALA A 477 10.72 9.99 14.50
C ALA A 477 10.59 10.01 16.02
N LEU A 478 9.35 9.94 16.52
CA LEU A 478 9.06 9.77 17.93
C LEU A 478 9.17 8.30 18.30
N VAL A 479 9.98 7.98 19.31
CA VAL A 479 10.14 6.63 19.88
C VAL A 479 10.18 6.66 21.41
N GLU A 480 9.96 5.50 22.03
CA GLU A 480 10.15 5.35 23.47
C GLU A 480 11.63 5.31 23.84
N GLY A 481 11.99 6.02 24.91
CA GLY A 481 13.31 5.97 25.54
C GLY A 481 13.53 4.69 26.36
N PRO A 482 14.74 4.57 27.02
CA PRO A 482 15.01 3.52 27.98
C PRO A 482 13.97 3.52 29.08
N ASP A 483 13.64 2.32 29.61
CA ASP A 483 12.68 2.11 30.70
C ASP A 483 11.23 2.56 30.39
N ASN A 484 10.93 2.86 29.10
CA ASN A 484 9.65 3.35 28.60
C ASN A 484 9.17 4.66 29.29
N ASP A 485 10.10 5.51 29.68
CA ASP A 485 9.85 6.59 30.64
C ASP A 485 9.67 7.96 30.02
N TRP A 486 10.27 8.21 28.83
CA TRP A 486 10.22 9.52 28.18
C TRP A 486 10.26 9.44 26.67
N PRO A 487 9.73 10.47 26.01
CA PRO A 487 9.73 10.55 24.56
C PRO A 487 11.11 10.94 24.03
N VAL A 488 11.56 10.20 23.02
CA VAL A 488 12.78 10.51 22.27
C VAL A 488 12.41 10.91 20.84
N ILE A 489 12.85 12.09 20.43
CA ILE A 489 12.80 12.54 19.05
C ILE A 489 14.12 12.20 18.39
N LEU A 490 14.08 11.26 17.47
CA LEU A 490 15.20 10.97 16.60
C LEU A 490 15.15 11.89 15.38
N VAL A 491 16.31 12.39 14.97
CA VAL A 491 16.48 13.17 13.75
C VAL A 491 17.24 12.32 12.75
N GLU A 492 16.73 12.21 11.52
CA GLU A 492 17.44 11.54 10.44
C GLU A 492 18.74 12.28 10.14
N GLY A 493 19.87 11.57 10.12
CA GLY A 493 21.18 12.18 9.95
C GLY A 493 21.31 12.82 8.57
N ASP A 494 21.57 14.10 8.56
CA ASP A 494 22.04 14.86 7.42
C ASP A 494 23.45 15.42 7.70
N ASN A 495 24.00 16.18 6.78
CA ASN A 495 25.32 16.79 6.94
C ASN A 495 25.33 18.06 7.80
N SER A 496 24.21 18.43 8.40
CA SER A 496 24.09 19.63 9.22
C SER A 496 24.74 19.44 10.61
N PRO A 497 25.36 20.49 11.17
CA PRO A 497 25.97 20.40 12.50
C PRO A 497 24.93 20.11 13.58
N TRP A 498 25.10 19.00 14.31
CA TRP A 498 24.15 18.57 15.34
C TRP A 498 23.81 19.66 16.37
N ASN A 499 24.82 20.44 16.81
CA ASN A 499 24.61 21.51 17.80
C ASN A 499 23.60 22.57 17.36
N GLU A 500 23.53 22.88 16.07
CA GLU A 500 22.56 23.84 15.52
C GLU A 500 21.16 23.22 15.46
N ILE A 501 21.07 21.97 15.03
CA ILE A 501 19.80 21.22 14.99
C ILE A 501 19.25 21.06 16.42
N GLU A 502 20.09 20.63 17.37
CA GLU A 502 19.69 20.40 18.75
C GLU A 502 19.19 21.69 19.43
N LYS A 503 19.83 22.83 19.16
CA LYS A 503 19.37 24.13 19.67
C LYS A 503 17.94 24.43 19.14
N ARG A 504 17.73 24.30 17.85
CA ARG A 504 16.40 24.51 17.22
C ARG A 504 15.35 23.52 17.75
N LEU A 505 15.73 22.27 17.97
CA LEU A 505 14.84 21.25 18.58
C LEU A 505 14.42 21.65 19.99
N LYS A 506 15.32 22.18 20.82
CA LYS A 506 15.01 22.65 22.17
C LYS A 506 14.09 23.89 22.17
N GLU A 507 14.22 24.76 21.18
CA GLU A 507 13.30 25.89 20.98
C GLU A 507 11.92 25.40 20.55
N GLU A 508 11.86 24.51 19.56
CA GLU A 508 10.61 23.94 19.05
C GLU A 508 9.90 23.02 20.06
N SER A 509 10.64 22.37 20.96
CA SER A 509 10.04 21.51 21.98
C SER A 509 9.10 22.26 22.92
N LYS A 510 9.40 23.54 23.24
CA LYS A 510 8.50 24.38 24.05
C LYS A 510 7.17 24.66 23.36
N ARG A 511 7.20 24.78 22.03
CA ARG A 511 6.00 24.92 21.21
C ARG A 511 5.25 23.59 21.15
N ALA A 512 5.97 22.49 20.91
CA ALA A 512 5.40 21.15 20.86
C ALA A 512 4.70 20.76 22.16
N CYS A 513 5.33 21.00 23.32
CA CYS A 513 4.74 20.75 24.63
C CYS A 513 3.41 21.51 24.81
N ARG A 514 3.36 22.78 24.45
CA ARG A 514 2.12 23.58 24.55
C ARG A 514 1.01 23.05 23.64
N LEU A 515 1.36 22.72 22.38
CA LEU A 515 0.38 22.23 21.39
C LEU A 515 -0.17 20.84 21.75
N LEU A 516 0.68 19.99 22.32
CA LEU A 516 0.33 18.62 22.68
C LEU A 516 -0.25 18.50 24.11
N GLY A 517 -0.26 19.58 24.88
CA GLY A 517 -0.65 19.53 26.31
C GLY A 517 0.28 18.64 27.14
N TYR A 518 1.56 18.60 26.79
CA TYR A 518 2.56 17.76 27.45
C TYR A 518 3.47 18.60 28.35
N ASP A 519 3.47 18.31 29.66
CA ASP A 519 4.24 19.06 30.67
C ASP A 519 5.67 18.55 30.88
N GLY A 520 6.08 17.52 30.14
CA GLY A 520 7.42 16.92 30.26
C GLY A 520 8.42 17.47 29.25
N GLU A 521 9.53 16.74 29.11
CA GLU A 521 10.63 17.09 28.22
C GLU A 521 10.85 16.03 27.14
N PHE A 522 11.32 16.48 25.96
CA PHE A 522 11.76 15.58 24.89
C PHE A 522 13.28 15.38 24.98
N THR A 523 13.72 14.15 24.78
CA THR A 523 15.14 13.84 24.54
C THR A 523 15.39 13.83 23.03
N PHE A 524 16.52 14.39 22.59
CA PHE A 524 16.88 14.46 21.18
C PHE A 524 18.12 13.62 20.89
N GLN A 525 18.10 12.90 19.79
CA GLN A 525 19.24 12.12 19.31
C GLN A 525 19.32 12.15 17.78
N GLN A 526 20.52 12.31 17.24
CA GLN A 526 20.76 12.15 15.81
C GLN A 526 20.94 10.66 15.50
N TYR A 527 20.15 10.14 14.57
CA TYR A 527 20.32 8.81 14.03
C TYR A 527 21.40 8.82 12.95
N GLU A 528 22.34 7.88 13.01
CA GLU A 528 23.44 7.80 12.06
C GLU A 528 22.95 7.24 10.70
N GLY A 529 22.65 8.11 9.75
CA GLY A 529 22.18 7.76 8.41
C GLY A 529 20.67 7.87 8.21
N VAL A 530 20.14 7.17 7.20
CA VAL A 530 18.73 7.21 6.82
C VAL A 530 17.91 6.26 7.71
N PHE A 531 16.72 6.70 8.13
CA PHE A 531 15.83 5.85 8.93
C PHE A 531 15.50 4.54 8.23
N PRO A 532 15.49 3.41 8.97
CA PRO A 532 15.05 2.13 8.43
C PRO A 532 13.57 2.21 8.05
N VAL A 533 13.26 1.78 6.83
CA VAL A 533 11.90 1.79 6.29
C VAL A 533 11.49 0.42 5.75
N ASP A 534 10.18 0.22 5.62
CA ASP A 534 9.61 -1.02 5.09
C ASP A 534 10.05 -1.30 3.64
N ALA A 535 10.23 -2.57 3.31
CA ALA A 535 10.68 -3.00 1.99
C ALA A 535 9.63 -2.84 0.87
N GLY A 536 8.38 -2.55 1.21
CA GLY A 536 7.27 -2.47 0.25
C GLY A 536 7.11 -1.10 -0.38
N HIS A 537 6.93 -0.09 0.44
CA HIS A 537 6.73 1.30 0.03
C HIS A 537 8.04 2.10 0.12
N GLU A 538 9.01 1.59 0.90
CA GLU A 538 10.27 2.27 1.24
C GLU A 538 10.04 3.66 1.87
N ALA A 539 8.96 3.80 2.63
CA ALA A 539 8.52 5.06 3.23
C ALA A 539 8.16 4.93 4.70
N LYS A 540 7.50 3.84 5.11
CA LYS A 540 7.06 3.63 6.49
C LYS A 540 8.24 3.31 7.40
N ILE A 541 8.43 4.14 8.44
CA ILE A 541 9.51 3.99 9.40
C ILE A 541 9.34 2.69 10.21
N GLU A 542 10.39 1.88 10.30
CA GLU A 542 10.47 0.67 11.14
C GLU A 542 10.80 1.07 12.59
N ARG A 543 9.80 1.56 13.33
CA ARG A 543 9.96 2.20 14.65
C ARG A 543 10.56 1.29 15.73
N GLU A 544 10.29 -0.01 15.71
CA GLU A 544 10.91 -0.95 16.66
C GLU A 544 12.44 -0.93 16.54
N LYS A 545 12.97 -0.85 15.31
CA LYS A 545 14.42 -0.75 15.10
C LYS A 545 14.99 0.54 15.65
N LEU A 546 14.29 1.66 15.43
CA LEU A 546 14.67 2.97 15.95
C LEU A 546 14.58 3.02 17.47
N SER A 547 13.52 2.49 18.08
CA SER A 547 13.37 2.44 19.53
C SER A 547 14.50 1.61 20.19
N ASN A 548 14.79 0.44 19.63
CA ASN A 548 15.89 -0.39 20.12
C ASN A 548 17.26 0.31 20.01
N TRP A 549 17.50 1.00 18.90
CA TRP A 549 18.72 1.79 18.71
C TRP A 549 18.81 2.94 19.72
N ALA A 550 17.71 3.68 19.92
CA ALA A 550 17.67 4.79 20.88
C ALA A 550 17.93 4.31 22.32
N LYS A 551 17.28 3.21 22.73
CA LYS A 551 17.47 2.59 24.05
C LYS A 551 18.93 2.21 24.28
N GLN A 552 19.56 1.54 23.31
CA GLN A 552 20.97 1.15 23.39
C GLN A 552 21.89 2.38 23.51
N ARG A 553 21.71 3.37 22.64
CA ARG A 553 22.57 4.58 22.60
C ARG A 553 22.47 5.40 23.87
N LEU A 554 21.27 5.57 24.42
CA LEU A 554 21.05 6.31 25.65
C LEU A 554 21.56 5.57 26.90
N HIS A 555 21.58 4.24 26.91
CA HIS A 555 22.25 3.44 27.96
C HIS A 555 23.76 3.62 27.92
N GLU A 556 24.38 3.58 26.74
CA GLU A 556 25.82 3.79 26.58
C GLU A 556 26.25 5.19 27.08
N ASN A 557 25.47 6.24 26.76
CA ASN A 557 25.74 7.60 27.20
C ASN A 557 25.56 7.84 28.72
N ARG A 558 24.77 7.00 29.41
CA ARG A 558 24.62 7.06 30.87
C ARG A 558 25.72 6.32 31.62
N SER A 559 26.40 5.39 30.95
CA SER A 559 27.43 4.54 31.53
C SER A 559 28.83 5.15 31.39
N ASN A 560 28.99 6.19 30.57
CA ASN A 560 30.18 7.00 30.39
C ASN A 560 30.03 8.35 31.11
#